data_31bc27a5b42c843e20f26047dd8c5eb6
#
_entry.id   31bc27a5b42c843e20f26047dd8c5eb6
#
_cell.length_a   1.000
_cell.length_b   1.000
_cell.length_c   1.000
_cell.angle_alpha   90.00
_cell.angle_beta   90.00
_cell.angle_gamma   90.00
#
_symmetry.space_group_name_H-M   'P 1'
#
loop_
_entity.id
_entity.type
_entity.pdbx_description
1 polymer ?
#
loop_
_entity_poly.entity_id
_entity_poly.type
_entity_poly.pdbx_seq_one_letter_code
_entity_poly.pdbx_strand_id
1 'polypeptide(L)'
;EAGTKVEVYVKANSDVWFNLSNTYQLNANHADCEFYMPGFWYHKNLRSPKEAPSFHTSDSWEVREDRLSTPMTGVYNPGAGEYYTVMRETDENGTDCVCQNISGDILLPGHTTVGSVGFRNVSGKSALVFSYPYTEAPTRYIRKLTLIPGIRSFVKLAKGEIVSASWLIAKGAAADFSDFVAKTWTYSYDRNQPKPVATGFTQQYAKDVLSNFYVESFVDKYPLKYFSGEGIRTAKCELSGEYQIGFVGRSLLNAFNALEYAEANNRADIERNARAVIDSHITNGFSASGLFYESGNLSRGEFYPALSIRRQSEGVYALLYYLDYEKRRGRKHADVEKAVRTVLDALLIFQRADGSFPRKFNADGKVVDASGGSTPAVTVPLVMAYRYFGDAKYLESAKLTLGYLEREIIDKADYFSSTLDANCEDKEAALAAATATYYMTFVTKGEERAHYVAQCLKSTYFCLSWYYTWDVPFAQGQMLGDLGFHSRGWGNVSVENNHIDVFVFEFASILDFLKAETGETRFADFAEVIRTSMLQLLPFEGHMCGIAKAGYYPEVVQHTTWDYGRNGKGFYNNIFAPGWTVPSLWQMMSPERVPGFFSDTKKRRK
;
A
#
# COMPACT_ATOMS: atom_id res chain seq x y z
N GLU A 1 25.76 5.52 -9.88
CA GLU A 1 26.16 5.67 -11.29
C GLU A 1 25.72 7.05 -11.78
N ALA A 2 26.63 7.79 -12.49
CA ALA A 2 26.27 9.09 -13.05
C ALA A 2 25.42 8.85 -14.32
N GLY A 3 24.13 9.19 -14.26
CA GLY A 3 23.27 9.16 -15.42
C GLY A 3 23.63 10.26 -16.44
N THR A 4 23.26 10.06 -17.70
CA THR A 4 23.36 11.09 -18.74
C THR A 4 22.15 12.01 -18.62
N LYS A 5 22.38 13.30 -18.37
CA LYS A 5 21.33 14.31 -18.35
C LYS A 5 20.94 14.68 -19.80
N VAL A 6 19.66 14.64 -20.08
CA VAL A 6 19.06 15.13 -21.34
C VAL A 6 18.28 16.38 -20.99
N GLU A 7 18.72 17.53 -21.47
CA GLU A 7 18.04 18.81 -21.33
C GLU A 7 17.54 19.28 -22.69
N VAL A 8 16.31 19.70 -22.74
CA VAL A 8 15.69 20.22 -23.95
C VAL A 8 15.17 21.63 -23.69
N TYR A 9 15.61 22.56 -24.51
CA TYR A 9 15.16 23.96 -24.55
C TYR A 9 14.53 24.25 -25.90
N VAL A 10 13.28 24.65 -25.89
CA VAL A 10 12.54 24.96 -27.12
C VAL A 10 12.07 26.40 -27.07
N LYS A 11 12.47 27.19 -28.06
CA LYS A 11 12.00 28.57 -28.24
C LYS A 11 11.03 28.62 -29.42
N ALA A 12 9.83 29.14 -29.17
CA ALA A 12 8.81 29.30 -30.21
C ALA A 12 9.18 30.43 -31.19
N ASN A 13 9.27 30.13 -32.49
CA ASN A 13 9.51 31.11 -33.54
C ASN A 13 8.21 31.78 -34.05
N SER A 14 7.08 31.18 -33.74
CA SER A 14 5.71 31.64 -33.98
C SER A 14 4.80 31.13 -32.89
N ASP A 15 3.57 31.57 -32.81
CA ASP A 15 2.55 30.99 -31.95
C ASP A 15 2.33 29.52 -32.33
N VAL A 16 2.53 28.59 -31.39
CA VAL A 16 2.47 27.13 -31.64
C VAL A 16 1.84 26.38 -30.49
N TRP A 17 1.30 25.21 -30.80
CA TRP A 17 0.98 24.16 -29.85
C TRP A 17 2.16 23.18 -29.80
N PHE A 18 2.75 23.02 -28.62
CA PHE A 18 3.97 22.25 -28.44
C PHE A 18 3.74 20.98 -27.62
N ASN A 19 4.30 19.89 -28.10
CA ASN A 19 4.52 18.63 -27.35
C ASN A 19 5.81 18.02 -27.89
N LEU A 20 6.71 17.66 -26.99
CA LEU A 20 7.94 16.95 -27.30
C LEU A 20 7.82 15.52 -26.85
N SER A 21 8.08 14.56 -27.74
CA SER A 21 8.23 13.15 -27.41
C SER A 21 9.59 12.64 -27.87
N ASN A 22 10.32 12.02 -26.97
CA ASN A 22 11.63 11.46 -27.22
C ASN A 22 11.58 9.92 -27.14
N THR A 23 12.46 9.27 -27.89
CA THR A 23 12.63 7.82 -27.86
C THR A 23 14.12 7.50 -27.78
N TYR A 24 14.51 6.74 -26.77
CA TYR A 24 15.87 6.22 -26.61
C TYR A 24 15.86 4.71 -26.83
N GLN A 25 16.24 4.29 -28.04
CA GLN A 25 16.25 2.88 -28.45
C GLN A 25 17.41 2.13 -27.81
N LEU A 26 17.11 0.94 -27.28
CA LEU A 26 18.07 0.04 -26.66
C LEU A 26 18.51 -1.05 -27.63
N ASN A 27 19.70 -1.59 -27.43
CA ASN A 27 20.12 -2.78 -28.17
C ASN A 27 19.70 -4.05 -27.44
N ALA A 28 18.41 -4.15 -27.14
CA ALA A 28 17.81 -5.31 -26.45
C ALA A 28 16.54 -5.73 -27.18
N ASN A 29 16.34 -7.03 -27.34
CA ASN A 29 15.13 -7.56 -27.95
C ASN A 29 13.96 -7.35 -27.00
N HIS A 30 12.88 -6.75 -27.46
CA HIS A 30 11.74 -6.32 -26.61
C HIS A 30 11.05 -7.50 -25.92
N ALA A 31 10.91 -8.62 -26.61
CA ALA A 31 10.26 -9.81 -26.07
C ALA A 31 11.00 -10.41 -24.85
N ASP A 32 12.33 -10.22 -24.78
CA ASP A 32 13.19 -10.78 -23.74
C ASP A 32 13.36 -9.81 -22.54
N CYS A 33 12.80 -8.60 -22.63
CA CYS A 33 12.91 -7.59 -21.58
C CYS A 33 11.75 -7.66 -20.57
N GLU A 34 12.05 -7.21 -19.36
CA GLU A 34 11.11 -6.93 -18.28
C GLU A 34 11.01 -5.40 -18.07
N PHE A 35 9.85 -4.92 -17.69
CA PHE A 35 9.55 -3.49 -17.62
C PHE A 35 9.15 -3.08 -16.21
N TYR A 36 9.48 -1.84 -15.86
CA TYR A 36 9.24 -1.30 -14.53
C TYR A 36 8.85 0.17 -14.60
N MET A 37 7.71 0.50 -14.02
CA MET A 37 7.30 1.86 -13.69
C MET A 37 6.83 1.85 -12.23
N PRO A 38 7.53 2.51 -11.30
CA PRO A 38 7.29 2.39 -9.87
C PRO A 38 5.85 2.68 -9.47
N GLY A 39 5.21 1.74 -8.76
CA GLY A 39 3.82 1.86 -8.32
C GLY A 39 2.76 1.66 -9.41
N PHE A 40 3.16 1.26 -10.62
CA PHE A 40 2.23 1.13 -11.74
C PHE A 40 2.48 -0.09 -12.64
N TRP A 41 3.75 -0.48 -12.84
CA TRP A 41 4.10 -1.55 -13.77
C TRP A 41 5.25 -2.40 -13.24
N TYR A 42 5.05 -3.73 -13.24
CA TYR A 42 6.03 -4.72 -12.83
C TYR A 42 6.06 -5.88 -13.82
N HIS A 43 7.23 -6.25 -14.31
CA HIS A 43 7.40 -7.25 -15.38
C HIS A 43 6.60 -6.89 -16.63
N LYS A 44 5.51 -7.59 -16.87
CA LYS A 44 4.58 -7.39 -18.00
C LYS A 44 3.13 -7.18 -17.53
N ASN A 45 2.91 -7.03 -16.23
CA ASN A 45 1.59 -6.92 -15.59
C ASN A 45 0.61 -8.03 -16.05
N LEU A 46 1.10 -9.25 -16.27
CA LEU A 46 0.29 -10.35 -16.81
C LEU A 46 -0.73 -10.93 -15.82
N ARG A 47 -0.64 -10.56 -14.55
CA ARG A 47 -1.66 -10.90 -13.55
C ARG A 47 -2.89 -10.00 -13.63
N SER A 48 -2.73 -8.81 -14.15
CA SER A 48 -3.82 -7.87 -14.39
C SER A 48 -4.70 -8.32 -15.57
N PRO A 49 -6.01 -8.05 -15.52
CA PRO A 49 -6.88 -8.33 -16.65
C PRO A 49 -6.61 -7.34 -17.82
N LYS A 50 -7.17 -7.65 -18.98
CA LYS A 50 -7.00 -6.80 -20.19
C LYS A 50 -7.62 -5.40 -20.08
N GLU A 51 -8.48 -5.16 -19.10
CA GLU A 51 -9.09 -3.89 -18.78
C GLU A 51 -8.20 -2.99 -17.90
N ALA A 52 -7.04 -3.51 -17.47
CA ALA A 52 -6.02 -2.79 -16.71
C ALA A 52 -4.72 -2.68 -17.52
N PRO A 53 -3.77 -1.81 -17.12
CA PRO A 53 -2.48 -1.69 -17.78
C PRO A 53 -1.71 -3.00 -17.77
N SER A 54 -1.50 -3.60 -18.94
CA SER A 54 -0.83 -4.91 -19.07
C SER A 54 -0.40 -5.21 -20.50
N PHE A 55 0.46 -6.20 -20.69
CA PHE A 55 0.80 -6.73 -22.02
C PHE A 55 -0.38 -7.44 -22.71
N HIS A 56 -1.46 -7.75 -22.00
CA HIS A 56 -2.70 -8.23 -22.66
C HIS A 56 -3.33 -7.16 -23.56
N THR A 57 -3.06 -5.88 -23.30
CA THR A 57 -3.58 -4.76 -24.10
C THR A 57 -2.54 -4.23 -25.08
N SER A 58 -1.29 -4.03 -24.65
CA SER A 58 -0.20 -3.53 -25.48
C SER A 58 1.16 -3.88 -24.88
N ASP A 59 2.14 -4.09 -25.74
CA ASP A 59 3.55 -4.23 -25.37
C ASP A 59 4.30 -2.88 -25.28
N SER A 60 3.58 -1.78 -25.41
CA SER A 60 4.12 -0.42 -25.41
C SER A 60 3.22 0.48 -24.59
N TRP A 61 3.76 1.15 -23.58
CA TRP A 61 3.02 2.04 -22.67
C TRP A 61 3.80 3.29 -22.36
N GLU A 62 3.10 4.41 -22.36
CA GLU A 62 3.57 5.71 -21.91
C GLU A 62 2.50 6.32 -21.01
N VAL A 63 2.87 6.72 -19.79
CA VAL A 63 1.93 7.17 -18.76
C VAL A 63 2.39 8.48 -18.14
N ARG A 64 1.43 9.24 -17.63
CA ARG A 64 1.73 10.44 -16.86
C ARG A 64 2.62 10.09 -15.66
N GLU A 65 3.65 10.89 -15.45
CA GLU A 65 4.62 10.66 -14.36
C GLU A 65 4.01 10.79 -12.96
N ASP A 66 2.94 11.57 -12.78
CA ASP A 66 2.25 11.73 -11.50
C ASP A 66 1.45 10.49 -11.05
N ARG A 67 1.30 9.49 -11.94
CA ARG A 67 0.78 8.16 -11.57
C ARG A 67 1.80 7.27 -10.88
N LEU A 68 3.06 7.65 -10.96
CA LEU A 68 4.20 6.82 -10.54
C LEU A 68 4.70 7.29 -9.17
N SER A 69 5.05 6.33 -8.33
CA SER A 69 5.64 6.62 -7.01
C SER A 69 7.04 7.26 -7.13
N THR A 70 7.66 7.10 -8.29
CA THR A 70 8.84 7.84 -8.77
C THR A 70 8.65 8.09 -10.27
N PRO A 71 8.92 9.29 -10.81
CA PRO A 71 8.67 9.63 -12.21
C PRO A 71 9.71 8.97 -13.13
N MET A 72 9.71 7.64 -13.20
CA MET A 72 10.73 6.83 -13.85
C MET A 72 10.13 5.64 -14.60
N THR A 73 10.78 5.27 -15.70
CA THR A 73 10.61 3.97 -16.36
C THR A 73 11.93 3.25 -16.45
N GLY A 74 11.91 1.93 -16.27
CA GLY A 74 13.06 1.07 -16.44
C GLY A 74 12.78 -0.11 -17.37
N VAL A 75 13.80 -0.53 -18.09
CA VAL A 75 13.83 -1.74 -18.93
C VAL A 75 14.99 -2.61 -18.45
N TYR A 76 14.71 -3.82 -18.02
CA TYR A 76 15.67 -4.82 -17.58
C TYR A 76 15.75 -5.95 -18.61
N ASN A 77 16.97 -6.30 -19.01
CA ASN A 77 17.26 -7.45 -19.87
C ASN A 77 17.88 -8.57 -19.03
N PRO A 78 17.10 -9.59 -18.61
CA PRO A 78 17.61 -10.68 -17.77
C PRO A 78 18.76 -11.44 -18.42
N GLY A 79 18.72 -11.64 -19.76
CA GLY A 79 19.73 -12.39 -20.50
C GLY A 79 21.10 -11.70 -20.50
N ALA A 80 21.15 -10.38 -20.41
CA ALA A 80 22.38 -9.60 -20.34
C ALA A 80 22.74 -9.18 -18.90
N GLY A 81 21.81 -9.29 -17.94
CA GLY A 81 21.96 -8.73 -16.59
C GLY A 81 22.08 -7.22 -16.57
N GLU A 82 21.56 -6.53 -17.59
CA GLU A 82 21.65 -5.08 -17.75
C GLU A 82 20.28 -4.42 -17.67
N TYR A 83 20.26 -3.18 -17.14
CA TYR A 83 19.05 -2.35 -17.18
C TYR A 83 19.35 -0.94 -17.65
N TYR A 84 18.30 -0.28 -18.13
CA TYR A 84 18.28 1.12 -18.51
C TYR A 84 17.07 1.80 -17.88
N THR A 85 17.24 3.03 -17.40
CA THR A 85 16.16 3.83 -16.84
C THR A 85 16.13 5.21 -17.46
N VAL A 86 14.93 5.79 -17.52
CA VAL A 86 14.74 7.22 -17.71
C VAL A 86 13.92 7.76 -16.54
N MET A 87 14.42 8.79 -15.88
CA MET A 87 13.75 9.47 -14.78
C MET A 87 13.56 10.94 -15.12
N ARG A 88 12.37 11.48 -14.89
CA ARG A 88 12.12 12.90 -15.00
C ARG A 88 12.92 13.64 -13.93
N GLU A 89 13.63 14.68 -14.32
CA GLU A 89 14.25 15.59 -13.37
C GLU A 89 13.24 16.72 -13.11
N THR A 90 12.65 16.73 -11.92
CA THR A 90 11.76 17.81 -11.50
C THR A 90 12.62 18.97 -11.04
N ASP A 91 12.82 19.93 -11.91
CA ASP A 91 13.55 21.16 -11.62
C ASP A 91 12.58 22.16 -10.99
N GLU A 92 12.95 22.74 -9.83
CA GLU A 92 12.20 23.85 -9.22
C GLU A 92 12.09 25.06 -10.16
N ASN A 93 12.98 25.16 -11.14
CA ASN A 93 12.98 26.17 -12.18
C ASN A 93 12.34 25.69 -13.51
N GLY A 94 11.72 24.50 -13.52
CA GLY A 94 11.04 23.96 -14.69
C GLY A 94 9.91 24.87 -15.17
N THR A 95 9.66 24.87 -16.47
CA THR A 95 8.60 25.71 -17.05
C THR A 95 7.23 25.13 -16.73
N ASP A 96 6.48 25.81 -15.89
CA ASP A 96 5.07 25.51 -15.65
C ASP A 96 4.22 25.90 -16.85
N CYS A 97 3.24 25.04 -17.18
CA CYS A 97 2.31 25.32 -18.26
C CYS A 97 0.92 24.74 -18.01
N VAL A 98 -0.09 25.29 -18.67
CA VAL A 98 -1.43 24.71 -18.70
C VAL A 98 -1.47 23.62 -19.77
N CYS A 99 -1.73 22.38 -19.35
CA CYS A 99 -1.86 21.25 -20.26
C CYS A 99 -3.24 21.22 -20.92
N GLN A 100 -3.27 21.20 -22.25
CA GLN A 100 -4.48 21.25 -23.07
C GLN A 100 -4.45 20.15 -24.13
N ASN A 101 -5.64 19.76 -24.67
CA ASN A 101 -5.69 18.97 -25.88
C ASN A 101 -5.51 19.89 -27.11
N ILE A 102 -5.47 19.31 -28.32
CA ILE A 102 -5.31 20.08 -29.56
C ILE A 102 -6.50 21.03 -29.86
N SER A 103 -7.66 20.77 -29.25
CA SER A 103 -8.84 21.64 -29.34
C SER A 103 -8.80 22.82 -28.34
N GLY A 104 -7.80 22.83 -27.45
CA GLY A 104 -7.66 23.86 -26.42
C GLY A 104 -8.39 23.55 -25.09
N ASP A 105 -9.05 22.37 -24.95
CA ASP A 105 -9.68 21.99 -23.69
C ASP A 105 -8.60 21.69 -22.63
N ILE A 106 -8.73 22.29 -21.47
CA ILE A 106 -7.80 22.12 -20.36
C ILE A 106 -7.90 20.69 -19.81
N LEU A 107 -6.78 19.97 -19.81
CA LEU A 107 -6.70 18.58 -19.36
C LEU A 107 -6.33 18.46 -17.87
N LEU A 108 -5.48 19.37 -17.39
CA LEU A 108 -5.13 19.49 -15.98
C LEU A 108 -5.37 20.93 -15.53
N PRO A 109 -6.13 21.16 -14.48
CA PRO A 109 -6.37 22.50 -13.95
C PRO A 109 -5.05 23.08 -13.38
N GLY A 110 -4.83 24.34 -13.66
CA GLY A 110 -3.66 25.07 -13.19
C GLY A 110 -2.38 24.80 -13.98
N HIS A 111 -1.33 25.45 -13.57
CA HIS A 111 0.01 25.27 -14.13
C HIS A 111 0.64 23.99 -13.59
N THR A 112 1.35 23.25 -14.43
CA THR A 112 2.01 22.00 -14.06
C THR A 112 3.22 21.72 -14.94
N THR A 113 4.22 21.06 -14.39
CA THR A 113 5.38 20.55 -15.11
C THR A 113 5.24 19.08 -15.51
N VAL A 114 4.06 18.48 -15.40
CA VAL A 114 3.82 17.05 -15.63
C VAL A 114 4.17 16.63 -17.05
N GLY A 115 5.12 15.70 -17.13
CA GLY A 115 5.47 14.95 -18.33
C GLY A 115 4.92 13.53 -18.33
N SER A 116 5.49 12.69 -19.17
CA SER A 116 5.24 11.26 -19.21
C SER A 116 6.53 10.47 -19.43
N VAL A 117 6.52 9.23 -18.97
CA VAL A 117 7.58 8.25 -19.20
C VAL A 117 6.97 6.88 -19.55
N GLY A 118 7.74 6.04 -20.24
CA GLY A 118 7.25 4.72 -20.62
C GLY A 118 8.28 3.91 -21.40
N PHE A 119 7.80 2.81 -21.95
CA PHE A 119 8.57 1.91 -22.80
C PHE A 119 7.82 1.61 -24.10
N ARG A 120 8.56 1.29 -25.17
CA ARG A 120 7.99 1.03 -26.48
C ARG A 120 8.75 -0.07 -27.23
N ASN A 121 8.00 -0.86 -27.97
CA ASN A 121 8.55 -1.75 -28.99
C ASN A 121 8.81 -0.97 -30.28
N VAL A 122 10.06 -0.87 -30.69
CA VAL A 122 10.47 -0.23 -31.96
C VAL A 122 11.09 -1.31 -32.84
N SER A 123 10.30 -1.86 -33.74
CA SER A 123 10.74 -2.91 -34.68
C SER A 123 11.43 -4.09 -33.99
N GLY A 124 10.85 -4.57 -32.88
CA GLY A 124 11.38 -5.70 -32.10
C GLY A 124 12.45 -5.32 -31.06
N LYS A 125 12.88 -4.08 -30.99
CA LYS A 125 13.81 -3.59 -29.97
C LYS A 125 13.08 -2.77 -28.91
N SER A 126 13.54 -2.87 -27.65
CA SER A 126 13.03 -2.04 -26.56
C SER A 126 13.52 -0.61 -26.69
N ALA A 127 12.67 0.33 -26.31
CA ALA A 127 13.02 1.74 -26.19
C ALA A 127 12.39 2.34 -24.93
N LEU A 128 13.09 3.29 -24.32
CA LEU A 128 12.53 4.21 -23.34
C LEU A 128 11.86 5.37 -24.10
N VAL A 129 10.67 5.78 -23.65
CA VAL A 129 9.96 6.95 -24.19
C VAL A 129 9.70 7.93 -23.07
N PHE A 130 9.79 9.22 -23.39
CA PHE A 130 9.55 10.29 -22.43
C PHE A 130 9.11 11.56 -23.15
N SER A 131 8.11 12.24 -22.62
CA SER A 131 7.47 13.37 -23.29
C SER A 131 7.24 14.55 -22.34
N TYR A 132 7.20 15.75 -22.91
CA TYR A 132 6.76 16.96 -22.21
C TYR A 132 6.02 17.91 -23.18
N PRO A 133 4.83 18.43 -22.80
CA PRO A 133 3.99 17.93 -21.72
C PRO A 133 3.57 16.48 -21.95
N TYR A 134 2.83 15.88 -21.06
CA TYR A 134 2.58 14.44 -21.04
C TYR A 134 1.84 13.88 -22.26
N THR A 135 2.13 12.62 -22.55
CA THR A 135 1.38 11.75 -23.45
C THR A 135 0.94 10.49 -22.67
N GLU A 136 -0.27 10.00 -22.87
CA GLU A 136 -0.70 8.69 -22.39
C GLU A 136 -1.09 7.82 -23.59
N ALA A 137 -0.40 6.71 -23.79
CA ALA A 137 -0.58 5.82 -24.94
C ALA A 137 -0.30 4.35 -24.55
N PRO A 138 -0.96 3.35 -25.18
CA PRO A 138 -1.98 3.49 -26.24
C PRO A 138 -3.34 3.93 -25.69
N THR A 139 -3.56 3.78 -24.39
CA THR A 139 -4.78 4.12 -23.67
C THR A 139 -4.46 4.87 -22.38
N ARG A 140 -5.47 5.52 -21.79
CA ARG A 140 -5.42 6.07 -20.43
C ARG A 140 -6.13 5.12 -19.47
N TYR A 141 -5.56 4.91 -18.31
CA TYR A 141 -6.20 4.20 -17.20
C TYR A 141 -6.81 5.22 -16.24
N ILE A 142 -8.12 5.40 -16.25
CA ILE A 142 -8.78 6.46 -15.48
C ILE A 142 -9.28 6.02 -14.12
N ARG A 143 -9.58 4.75 -13.96
CA ARG A 143 -10.02 4.10 -12.71
C ARG A 143 -9.96 2.59 -12.88
N LYS A 144 -10.18 1.86 -11.80
CA LYS A 144 -10.22 0.40 -11.78
C LYS A 144 -11.01 -0.17 -12.97
N LEU A 145 -10.35 -1.03 -13.73
CA LEU A 145 -10.88 -1.75 -14.90
C LEU A 145 -11.51 -0.84 -15.97
N THR A 146 -10.98 0.37 -16.16
CA THR A 146 -11.50 1.29 -17.17
C THR A 146 -10.37 1.95 -17.95
N LEU A 147 -10.14 1.43 -19.16
CA LEU A 147 -9.28 2.02 -20.17
C LEU A 147 -10.11 2.89 -21.12
N ILE A 148 -9.57 4.06 -21.48
CA ILE A 148 -10.15 4.99 -22.47
C ILE A 148 -9.08 5.36 -23.49
N PRO A 149 -9.44 5.95 -24.65
CA PRO A 149 -8.47 6.34 -25.68
C PRO A 149 -7.33 7.16 -25.11
N GLY A 150 -6.13 6.93 -25.65
CA GLY A 150 -4.93 7.68 -25.32
C GLY A 150 -5.08 9.17 -25.60
N ILE A 151 -4.18 9.98 -25.03
CA ILE A 151 -4.19 11.43 -25.21
C ILE A 151 -2.78 11.96 -25.31
N ARG A 152 -2.61 12.99 -26.13
CA ARG A 152 -1.42 13.84 -26.17
C ARG A 152 -1.80 15.23 -25.68
N SER A 153 -1.12 15.70 -24.65
CA SER A 153 -1.31 17.06 -24.17
C SER A 153 -0.36 18.02 -24.87
N PHE A 154 -0.72 19.28 -24.89
CA PHE A 154 0.03 20.35 -25.50
C PHE A 154 0.12 21.54 -24.57
N VAL A 155 1.17 22.31 -24.73
CA VAL A 155 1.28 23.67 -24.20
C VAL A 155 1.20 24.66 -25.33
N LYS A 156 0.43 25.75 -25.15
CA LYS A 156 0.38 26.85 -26.10
C LYS A 156 1.53 27.80 -25.81
N LEU A 157 2.39 28.00 -26.79
CA LEU A 157 3.52 28.94 -26.72
C LEU A 157 3.30 30.08 -27.68
N ALA A 158 3.42 31.31 -27.21
CA ALA A 158 3.50 32.50 -28.04
C ALA A 158 4.91 32.64 -28.64
N LYS A 159 5.01 33.39 -29.74
CA LYS A 159 6.30 33.70 -30.36
C LYS A 159 7.28 34.29 -29.34
N GLY A 160 8.45 33.67 -29.24
CA GLY A 160 9.53 34.08 -28.34
C GLY A 160 9.53 33.38 -27.00
N GLU A 161 8.45 32.71 -26.60
CA GLU A 161 8.40 31.94 -25.36
C GLU A 161 9.31 30.70 -25.41
N ILE A 162 9.83 30.33 -24.26
CA ILE A 162 10.75 29.20 -24.08
C ILE A 162 10.12 28.22 -23.11
N VAL A 163 10.20 26.93 -23.43
CA VAL A 163 9.89 25.83 -22.55
C VAL A 163 11.11 24.94 -22.41
N SER A 164 11.35 24.42 -21.21
CA SER A 164 12.42 23.47 -20.93
C SER A 164 11.91 22.24 -20.19
N ALA A 165 12.58 21.12 -20.43
CA ALA A 165 12.34 19.87 -19.70
C ALA A 165 13.64 19.07 -19.65
N SER A 166 13.84 18.31 -18.56
CA SER A 166 15.03 17.50 -18.38
C SER A 166 14.73 16.10 -17.84
N TRP A 167 15.58 15.16 -18.23
CA TRP A 167 15.53 13.76 -17.82
C TRP A 167 16.94 13.23 -17.56
N LEU A 168 17.01 12.17 -16.74
CA LEU A 168 18.22 11.42 -16.50
C LEU A 168 18.07 10.03 -17.10
N ILE A 169 18.99 9.65 -17.99
CA ILE A 169 19.09 8.29 -18.52
C ILE A 169 20.26 7.61 -17.81
N ALA A 170 20.01 6.48 -17.15
CA ALA A 170 21.03 5.69 -16.49
C ALA A 170 21.07 4.27 -17.04
N LYS A 171 22.26 3.65 -16.98
CA LYS A 171 22.49 2.24 -17.29
C LYS A 171 23.13 1.59 -16.07
N GLY A 172 22.73 0.35 -15.77
CA GLY A 172 23.32 -0.43 -14.70
C GLY A 172 23.25 -1.93 -14.98
N ALA A 173 23.73 -2.71 -14.02
CA ALA A 173 23.64 -4.16 -14.03
C ALA A 173 22.85 -4.65 -12.80
N ALA A 174 22.05 -5.70 -12.98
CA ALA A 174 21.30 -6.34 -11.93
C ALA A 174 21.31 -7.86 -12.08
N ALA A 175 21.35 -8.56 -10.94
CA ALA A 175 21.37 -10.03 -10.93
C ALA A 175 19.99 -10.62 -11.25
N ASP A 176 18.93 -9.98 -10.79
CA ASP A 176 17.54 -10.36 -11.02
C ASP A 176 16.64 -9.11 -10.99
N PHE A 177 15.34 -9.30 -11.18
CA PHE A 177 14.37 -8.19 -11.17
C PHE A 177 14.25 -7.52 -9.79
N SER A 178 14.40 -8.26 -8.69
CA SER A 178 14.41 -7.69 -7.33
C SER A 178 15.62 -6.78 -7.11
N ASP A 179 16.82 -7.20 -7.56
CA ASP A 179 18.04 -6.39 -7.49
C ASP A 179 17.92 -5.14 -8.38
N PHE A 180 17.31 -5.26 -9.55
CA PHE A 180 16.98 -4.13 -10.41
C PHE A 180 16.07 -3.12 -9.71
N VAL A 181 14.97 -3.56 -9.09
CA VAL A 181 14.06 -2.70 -8.33
C VAL A 181 14.79 -2.03 -7.15
N ALA A 182 15.60 -2.77 -6.40
CA ALA A 182 16.36 -2.24 -5.25
C ALA A 182 17.35 -1.14 -5.69
N LYS A 183 18.12 -1.37 -6.75
CA LYS A 183 19.09 -0.41 -7.29
C LYS A 183 18.42 0.85 -7.84
N THR A 184 17.34 0.69 -8.56
CA THR A 184 16.59 1.82 -9.11
C THR A 184 15.89 2.63 -8.03
N TRP A 185 15.35 1.98 -6.99
CA TRP A 185 14.80 2.69 -5.83
C TRP A 185 15.90 3.50 -5.11
N THR A 186 17.05 2.89 -4.84
CA THR A 186 18.19 3.55 -4.21
C THR A 186 18.65 4.76 -5.02
N TYR A 187 18.78 4.59 -6.35
CA TYR A 187 19.16 5.68 -7.25
C TYR A 187 18.16 6.83 -7.21
N SER A 188 16.86 6.54 -7.28
CA SER A 188 15.81 7.56 -7.26
C SER A 188 15.68 8.24 -5.89
N TYR A 189 15.85 7.49 -4.81
CA TYR A 189 15.86 8.04 -3.46
C TYR A 189 16.98 9.06 -3.27
N ASP A 190 18.20 8.72 -3.71
CA ASP A 190 19.37 9.61 -3.61
C ASP A 190 19.20 10.91 -4.43
N ARG A 191 18.40 10.86 -5.49
CA ARG A 191 18.07 12.05 -6.30
C ARG A 191 16.97 12.89 -5.67
N ASN A 192 15.89 12.26 -5.25
CA ASN A 192 14.73 12.97 -4.72
C ASN A 192 14.91 13.44 -3.28
N GLN A 193 15.70 12.70 -2.48
CA GLN A 193 15.98 13.00 -1.07
C GLN A 193 14.74 13.46 -0.30
N PRO A 194 13.66 12.66 -0.26
CA PRO A 194 12.40 13.06 0.36
C PRO A 194 12.62 13.45 1.82
N LYS A 195 12.01 14.56 2.25
CA LYS A 195 12.12 15.06 3.61
C LYS A 195 10.82 14.84 4.38
N PRO A 196 10.87 14.66 5.70
CA PRO A 196 9.69 14.62 6.54
C PRO A 196 8.75 15.81 6.30
N VAL A 197 7.45 15.59 6.49
CA VAL A 197 6.43 16.64 6.37
C VAL A 197 6.13 17.21 7.75
N ALA A 198 6.21 18.52 7.92
CA ALA A 198 5.86 19.17 9.17
C ALA A 198 4.33 19.20 9.35
N THR A 199 3.80 18.42 10.29
CA THR A 199 2.36 18.35 10.57
C THR A 199 1.91 19.28 11.71
N GLY A 200 2.85 19.80 12.50
CA GLY A 200 2.57 20.73 13.60
C GLY A 200 1.98 20.09 14.88
N PHE A 201 1.84 18.74 14.92
CA PHE A 201 1.32 18.01 16.08
C PHE A 201 2.12 16.72 16.34
N THR A 202 1.97 16.16 17.53
CA THR A 202 2.65 14.92 17.95
C THR A 202 1.87 13.67 17.57
N GLN A 203 2.53 12.52 17.56
CA GLN A 203 1.87 11.22 17.39
C GLN A 203 0.85 10.92 18.50
N GLN A 204 1.10 11.38 19.74
CA GLN A 204 0.12 11.24 20.83
C GLN A 204 -1.15 12.05 20.53
N TYR A 205 -1.02 13.30 20.08
CA TYR A 205 -2.17 14.08 19.64
C TYR A 205 -2.93 13.40 18.50
N ALA A 206 -2.22 12.80 17.54
CA ALA A 206 -2.87 12.05 16.48
C ALA A 206 -3.67 10.85 17.02
N LYS A 207 -3.11 10.08 17.97
CA LYS A 207 -3.84 9.00 18.66
C LYS A 207 -5.07 9.52 19.43
N ASP A 208 -4.94 10.67 20.10
CA ASP A 208 -6.04 11.29 20.84
C ASP A 208 -7.18 11.66 19.88
N VAL A 209 -6.86 12.27 18.74
CA VAL A 209 -7.86 12.59 17.70
C VAL A 209 -8.48 11.32 17.11
N LEU A 210 -7.67 10.33 16.73
CA LEU A 210 -8.16 9.07 16.16
C LEU A 210 -9.03 8.27 17.15
N SER A 211 -8.82 8.44 18.47
CA SER A 211 -9.64 7.78 19.49
C SER A 211 -11.13 8.16 19.45
N ASN A 212 -11.46 9.31 18.85
CA ASN A 212 -12.87 9.72 18.64
C ASN A 212 -13.61 8.71 17.75
N PHE A 213 -12.92 8.05 16.81
CA PHE A 213 -13.50 6.98 16.01
C PHE A 213 -14.05 5.86 16.89
N TYR A 214 -13.39 5.48 17.99
CA TYR A 214 -13.83 4.41 18.89
C TYR A 214 -15.03 4.79 19.77
N VAL A 215 -15.33 6.07 19.90
CA VAL A 215 -16.56 6.54 20.56
C VAL A 215 -17.70 6.63 19.56
N GLU A 216 -17.47 7.33 18.46
CA GLU A 216 -18.50 7.74 17.51
C GLU A 216 -18.96 6.62 16.55
N SER A 217 -18.10 5.59 16.33
CA SER A 217 -18.40 4.49 15.39
C SER A 217 -18.92 3.23 16.07
N PHE A 218 -19.00 3.19 17.40
CA PHE A 218 -19.42 2.00 18.14
C PHE A 218 -20.89 1.65 17.89
N VAL A 219 -21.15 0.38 17.54
CA VAL A 219 -22.48 -0.18 17.29
C VAL A 219 -22.72 -1.35 18.25
N ASP A 220 -23.72 -1.22 19.13
CA ASP A 220 -24.06 -2.24 20.16
C ASP A 220 -25.47 -2.86 20.00
N LYS A 221 -26.24 -2.42 19.02
CA LYS A 221 -27.63 -2.84 18.83
C LYS A 221 -27.83 -4.25 18.25
N TYR A 222 -26.73 -4.90 17.82
CA TYR A 222 -26.75 -6.27 17.28
C TYR A 222 -26.04 -7.24 18.26
N PRO A 223 -26.30 -8.56 18.16
CA PRO A 223 -25.56 -9.55 18.95
C PRO A 223 -24.05 -9.45 18.75
N LEU A 224 -23.58 -9.25 17.52
CA LEU A 224 -22.19 -8.95 17.19
C LEU A 224 -21.98 -7.43 17.20
N LYS A 225 -21.19 -6.96 18.16
CA LYS A 225 -20.84 -5.53 18.30
C LYS A 225 -19.59 -5.21 17.48
N TYR A 226 -19.47 -3.98 16.97
CA TYR A 226 -18.34 -3.59 16.14
C TYR A 226 -18.16 -2.07 16.10
N PHE A 227 -17.04 -1.62 15.56
CA PHE A 227 -16.83 -0.24 15.15
C PHE A 227 -17.21 -0.11 13.67
N SER A 228 -18.19 0.75 13.37
CA SER A 228 -18.67 0.99 12.01
C SER A 228 -17.62 1.74 11.20
N GLY A 229 -16.85 1.00 10.42
CA GLY A 229 -15.69 1.51 9.69
C GLY A 229 -15.69 1.22 8.20
N GLU A 230 -16.80 0.77 7.62
CA GLU A 230 -16.91 0.44 6.19
C GLU A 230 -18.15 1.10 5.59
N GLY A 231 -18.03 1.54 4.34
CA GLY A 231 -19.14 2.16 3.61
C GLY A 231 -19.56 3.52 4.17
N ILE A 232 -18.66 4.23 4.81
CA ILE A 232 -18.92 5.51 5.49
C ILE A 232 -18.89 6.65 4.47
N ARG A 233 -19.93 7.50 4.48
CA ARG A 233 -19.96 8.70 3.63
C ARG A 233 -19.14 9.83 4.28
N THR A 234 -18.19 10.40 3.55
CA THR A 234 -17.30 11.47 4.03
C THR A 234 -18.06 12.67 4.58
N ALA A 235 -19.15 13.08 3.90
CA ALA A 235 -19.92 14.27 4.23
C ALA A 235 -20.77 14.15 5.52
N LYS A 236 -20.94 12.93 6.07
CA LYS A 236 -21.83 12.71 7.23
C LYS A 236 -21.22 11.84 8.33
N CYS A 237 -20.35 10.92 7.98
CA CYS A 237 -19.79 9.89 8.87
C CYS A 237 -20.87 9.17 9.72
N GLU A 238 -21.99 8.81 9.06
CA GLU A 238 -23.07 8.04 9.66
C GLU A 238 -22.69 6.57 9.80
N LEU A 239 -23.19 5.90 10.84
CA LEU A 239 -22.97 4.49 11.08
C LEU A 239 -23.51 3.63 9.93
N SER A 240 -22.75 2.67 9.48
CA SER A 240 -23.10 1.67 8.46
C SER A 240 -23.46 0.33 9.12
N GLY A 241 -24.31 -0.46 8.45
CA GLY A 241 -24.55 -1.86 8.82
C GLY A 241 -23.47 -2.82 8.32
N GLU A 242 -22.56 -2.35 7.48
CA GLU A 242 -21.46 -3.16 6.95
C GLU A 242 -20.46 -3.49 8.04
N TYR A 243 -20.05 -4.76 8.08
CA TYR A 243 -19.16 -5.33 9.06
C TYR A 243 -18.12 -6.21 8.39
N GLN A 244 -16.86 -6.10 8.82
CA GLN A 244 -15.79 -7.04 8.48
C GLN A 244 -14.85 -7.21 9.67
N ILE A 245 -14.40 -8.46 9.89
CA ILE A 245 -13.45 -8.78 10.95
C ILE A 245 -12.02 -8.33 10.61
N GLY A 246 -11.66 -8.38 9.33
CA GLY A 246 -10.38 -7.96 8.76
C GLY A 246 -10.56 -7.04 7.56
N PHE A 247 -9.52 -6.91 6.72
CA PHE A 247 -9.48 -6.10 5.48
C PHE A 247 -9.85 -4.63 5.75
N VAL A 248 -11.07 -4.20 5.37
CA VAL A 248 -11.49 -2.80 5.51
C VAL A 248 -12.23 -2.50 6.81
N GLY A 249 -12.75 -3.48 7.52
CA GLY A 249 -13.46 -3.28 8.79
C GLY A 249 -12.57 -3.43 10.02
N ARG A 250 -11.70 -4.43 10.05
CA ARG A 250 -10.72 -4.73 11.12
C ARG A 250 -11.27 -4.61 12.54
N SER A 251 -12.50 -5.11 12.77
CA SER A 251 -13.25 -4.87 14.01
C SER A 251 -12.47 -5.25 15.27
N LEU A 252 -11.81 -6.41 15.29
CA LEU A 252 -11.05 -6.86 16.47
C LEU A 252 -9.75 -6.07 16.67
N LEU A 253 -9.07 -5.65 15.59
CA LEU A 253 -7.87 -4.83 15.71
C LEU A 253 -8.20 -3.42 16.22
N ASN A 254 -9.31 -2.85 15.77
CA ASN A 254 -9.84 -1.60 16.31
C ASN A 254 -10.18 -1.74 17.80
N ALA A 255 -10.81 -2.85 18.19
CA ALA A 255 -11.13 -3.11 19.59
C ALA A 255 -9.87 -3.24 20.47
N PHE A 256 -8.84 -3.92 19.98
CA PHE A 256 -7.56 -4.00 20.70
C PHE A 256 -6.89 -2.62 20.82
N ASN A 257 -6.82 -1.83 19.74
CA ASN A 257 -6.27 -0.48 19.77
C ASN A 257 -7.03 0.43 20.75
N ALA A 258 -8.36 0.36 20.72
CA ALA A 258 -9.23 1.09 21.62
C ALA A 258 -8.98 0.72 23.10
N LEU A 259 -8.84 -0.57 23.40
CA LEU A 259 -8.57 -1.05 24.76
C LEU A 259 -7.22 -0.56 25.29
N GLU A 260 -6.16 -0.72 24.49
CA GLU A 260 -4.81 -0.29 24.84
C GLU A 260 -4.76 1.21 25.13
N TYR A 261 -5.39 2.02 24.27
CA TYR A 261 -5.51 3.47 24.46
C TYR A 261 -6.32 3.84 25.71
N ALA A 262 -7.46 3.18 25.89
CA ALA A 262 -8.38 3.48 26.98
C ALA A 262 -7.76 3.24 28.36
N GLU A 263 -7.08 2.11 28.54
CA GLU A 263 -6.39 1.81 29.80
C GLU A 263 -5.21 2.77 30.06
N ALA A 264 -4.46 3.15 29.03
CA ALA A 264 -3.34 4.08 29.15
C ALA A 264 -3.79 5.52 29.48
N ASN A 265 -5.00 5.91 29.06
CA ASN A 265 -5.52 7.28 29.18
C ASN A 265 -6.74 7.39 30.10
N ASN A 266 -7.08 6.36 30.86
CA ASN A 266 -8.23 6.31 31.80
C ASN A 266 -9.58 6.64 31.13
N ARG A 267 -9.82 6.14 29.91
CA ARG A 267 -11.04 6.35 29.12
C ARG A 267 -11.99 5.15 29.27
N ALA A 268 -12.72 5.11 30.39
CA ALA A 268 -13.65 4.02 30.73
C ALA A 268 -14.78 3.83 29.70
N ASP A 269 -15.16 4.87 28.96
CA ASP A 269 -16.13 4.82 27.86
C ASP A 269 -15.60 3.98 26.68
N ILE A 270 -14.37 4.25 26.25
CA ILE A 270 -13.70 3.51 25.17
C ILE A 270 -13.37 2.08 25.60
N GLU A 271 -12.89 1.86 26.83
CA GLU A 271 -12.62 0.54 27.36
C GLU A 271 -13.86 -0.35 27.33
N ARG A 272 -14.99 0.15 27.79
CA ARG A 272 -16.28 -0.56 27.77
C ARG A 272 -16.65 -0.99 26.35
N ASN A 273 -16.55 -0.07 25.35
CA ASN A 273 -16.86 -0.34 23.96
C ASN A 273 -15.93 -1.42 23.40
N ALA A 274 -14.62 -1.31 23.63
CA ALA A 274 -13.61 -2.25 23.19
C ALA A 274 -13.85 -3.67 23.71
N ARG A 275 -14.07 -3.81 25.03
CA ARG A 275 -14.38 -5.08 25.67
C ARG A 275 -15.68 -5.68 25.13
N ALA A 276 -16.74 -4.86 24.97
CA ALA A 276 -18.00 -5.31 24.40
C ALA A 276 -17.87 -5.86 22.97
N VAL A 277 -16.99 -5.27 22.15
CA VAL A 277 -16.68 -5.81 20.81
C VAL A 277 -16.02 -7.17 20.94
N ILE A 278 -14.94 -7.30 21.72
CA ILE A 278 -14.21 -8.58 21.89
C ILE A 278 -15.13 -9.67 22.42
N ASP A 279 -15.84 -9.41 23.51
CA ASP A 279 -16.73 -10.38 24.16
C ASP A 279 -17.86 -10.85 23.22
N SER A 280 -18.43 -9.92 22.43
CA SER A 280 -19.48 -10.27 21.46
C SER A 280 -18.95 -11.14 20.33
N HIS A 281 -17.70 -10.95 19.89
CA HIS A 281 -17.08 -11.80 18.89
C HIS A 281 -16.80 -13.20 19.42
N ILE A 282 -16.32 -13.31 20.67
CA ILE A 282 -16.10 -14.62 21.27
C ILE A 282 -17.41 -15.38 21.47
N THR A 283 -18.51 -14.68 21.76
CA THR A 283 -19.82 -15.31 22.00
C THR A 283 -20.60 -15.60 20.73
N ASN A 284 -20.58 -14.68 19.76
CA ASN A 284 -21.49 -14.68 18.59
C ASN A 284 -20.76 -14.65 17.24
N GLY A 285 -19.41 -14.56 17.23
CA GLY A 285 -18.66 -14.27 16.02
C GLY A 285 -18.25 -15.48 15.18
N PHE A 286 -18.67 -16.71 15.56
CA PHE A 286 -18.22 -17.95 14.90
C PHE A 286 -19.34 -18.68 14.17
N SER A 287 -19.00 -19.20 13.01
CA SER A 287 -19.81 -20.15 12.26
C SER A 287 -19.71 -21.57 12.85
N ALA A 288 -20.54 -22.48 12.40
CA ALA A 288 -20.48 -23.89 12.80
C ALA A 288 -19.17 -24.59 12.42
N SER A 289 -18.44 -24.07 11.43
CA SER A 289 -17.10 -24.57 11.05
C SER A 289 -15.97 -24.13 11.97
N GLY A 290 -16.25 -23.29 12.98
CA GLY A 290 -15.23 -22.73 13.88
C GLY A 290 -14.48 -21.53 13.31
N LEU A 291 -14.79 -21.10 12.09
CA LEU A 291 -14.26 -19.89 11.47
C LEU A 291 -15.11 -18.66 11.85
N PHE A 292 -14.52 -17.47 11.81
CA PHE A 292 -15.26 -16.25 12.04
C PHE A 292 -16.35 -16.04 10.99
N TYR A 293 -17.51 -15.49 11.39
CA TYR A 293 -18.35 -14.73 10.49
C TYR A 293 -17.56 -13.53 10.00
N GLU A 294 -17.08 -13.60 8.77
CA GLU A 294 -16.00 -12.74 8.28
C GLU A 294 -16.46 -11.35 7.90
N SER A 295 -17.61 -11.29 7.25
CA SER A 295 -18.20 -10.04 6.75
C SER A 295 -19.70 -10.18 6.55
N GLY A 296 -20.42 -9.06 6.54
CA GLY A 296 -21.86 -9.05 6.34
C GLY A 296 -22.49 -7.68 6.53
N ASN A 297 -23.79 -7.62 6.30
CA ASN A 297 -24.61 -6.46 6.63
C ASN A 297 -25.50 -6.78 7.84
N LEU A 298 -25.07 -6.35 9.03
CA LEU A 298 -25.75 -6.66 10.28
C LEU A 298 -27.11 -5.96 10.41
N SER A 299 -27.33 -4.87 9.68
CA SER A 299 -28.65 -4.22 9.64
C SER A 299 -29.70 -5.05 8.89
N ARG A 300 -29.27 -5.97 8.04
CA ARG A 300 -30.11 -6.94 7.32
C ARG A 300 -30.09 -8.32 7.96
N GLY A 301 -29.25 -8.56 8.98
CA GLY A 301 -29.04 -9.87 9.57
C GLY A 301 -28.32 -10.85 8.62
N GLU A 302 -27.49 -10.35 7.72
CA GLU A 302 -26.85 -11.13 6.66
C GLU A 302 -25.36 -11.25 6.89
N PHE A 303 -24.81 -12.48 6.82
CA PHE A 303 -23.39 -12.75 6.67
C PHE A 303 -23.07 -13.24 5.26
N TYR A 304 -21.98 -12.77 4.69
CA TYR A 304 -21.56 -13.16 3.36
C TYR A 304 -20.85 -14.52 3.39
N PRO A 305 -21.17 -15.44 2.44
CA PRO A 305 -20.68 -16.81 2.50
C PRO A 305 -19.22 -16.99 2.10
N ALA A 306 -18.65 -16.05 1.33
CA ALA A 306 -17.27 -16.12 0.89
C ALA A 306 -16.33 -15.63 1.99
N LEU A 307 -15.42 -16.51 2.40
CA LEU A 307 -14.37 -16.26 3.38
C LEU A 307 -13.02 -16.08 2.68
N SER A 308 -12.08 -15.44 3.37
CA SER A 308 -10.72 -15.27 2.88
C SER A 308 -9.68 -15.63 3.93
N ILE A 309 -8.57 -16.20 3.49
CA ILE A 309 -7.45 -16.49 4.39
C ILE A 309 -6.98 -15.20 5.08
N ARG A 310 -6.99 -14.07 4.39
CA ARG A 310 -6.56 -12.78 4.91
C ARG A 310 -7.44 -12.29 6.08
N ARG A 311 -8.77 -12.18 5.89
CA ARG A 311 -9.65 -11.63 6.93
C ARG A 311 -9.70 -12.52 8.18
N GLN A 312 -9.74 -13.84 8.00
CA GLN A 312 -9.66 -14.80 9.12
C GLN A 312 -8.37 -14.60 9.91
N SER A 313 -7.23 -14.51 9.22
CA SER A 313 -5.91 -14.33 9.83
C SER A 313 -5.77 -13.00 10.56
N GLU A 314 -6.32 -11.91 10.02
CA GLU A 314 -6.30 -10.59 10.66
C GLU A 314 -7.14 -10.55 11.95
N GLY A 315 -8.24 -11.31 12.02
CA GLY A 315 -8.99 -11.51 13.26
C GLY A 315 -8.17 -12.23 14.33
N VAL A 316 -7.49 -13.31 13.95
CA VAL A 316 -6.60 -14.07 14.87
C VAL A 316 -5.42 -13.21 15.32
N TYR A 317 -4.79 -12.46 14.42
CA TYR A 317 -3.71 -11.51 14.72
C TYR A 317 -4.11 -10.54 15.84
N ALA A 318 -5.28 -9.93 15.73
CA ALA A 318 -5.79 -8.99 16.72
C ALA A 318 -6.02 -9.65 18.09
N LEU A 319 -6.61 -10.86 18.11
CA LEU A 319 -6.85 -11.61 19.36
C LEU A 319 -5.55 -12.07 20.02
N LEU A 320 -4.50 -12.39 19.26
CA LEU A 320 -3.19 -12.76 19.84
C LEU A 320 -2.52 -11.55 20.50
N TYR A 321 -2.62 -10.35 19.95
CA TYR A 321 -2.18 -9.13 20.63
C TYR A 321 -2.99 -8.87 21.90
N TYR A 322 -4.30 -9.00 21.84
CA TYR A 322 -5.17 -8.89 23.01
C TYR A 322 -4.77 -9.87 24.10
N LEU A 323 -4.58 -11.15 23.79
CA LEU A 323 -4.19 -12.19 24.74
C LEU A 323 -2.83 -11.91 25.40
N ASP A 324 -1.83 -11.47 24.62
CA ASP A 324 -0.50 -11.11 25.18
C ASP A 324 -0.60 -9.88 26.09
N TYR A 325 -1.37 -8.87 25.68
CA TYR A 325 -1.62 -7.67 26.46
C TYR A 325 -2.28 -7.97 27.80
N GLU A 326 -3.32 -8.79 27.81
CA GLU A 326 -4.06 -9.22 28.99
C GLU A 326 -3.19 -10.12 29.91
N LYS A 327 -2.48 -11.07 29.34
CA LYS A 327 -1.56 -11.95 30.06
C LYS A 327 -0.46 -11.19 30.80
N ARG A 328 0.11 -10.16 30.19
CA ARG A 328 1.10 -9.28 30.82
C ARG A 328 0.55 -8.50 32.01
N ARG A 329 -0.76 -8.32 32.08
CA ARG A 329 -1.50 -7.70 33.20
C ARG A 329 -2.05 -8.71 34.20
N GLY A 330 -1.73 -9.99 34.04
CA GLY A 330 -2.20 -11.07 34.91
C GLY A 330 -3.64 -11.50 34.67
N ARG A 331 -4.29 -11.02 33.61
CA ARG A 331 -5.65 -11.40 33.22
C ARG A 331 -5.61 -12.58 32.26
N LYS A 332 -6.50 -13.58 32.48
CA LYS A 332 -6.56 -14.81 31.67
C LYS A 332 -7.89 -14.91 30.95
N HIS A 333 -7.85 -15.34 29.70
CA HIS A 333 -9.01 -15.48 28.82
C HIS A 333 -8.96 -16.83 28.09
N ALA A 334 -9.31 -17.89 28.80
CA ALA A 334 -9.25 -19.28 28.30
C ALA A 334 -10.21 -19.51 27.11
N ASP A 335 -11.33 -18.81 27.08
CA ASP A 335 -12.31 -18.81 26.01
C ASP A 335 -11.74 -18.19 24.72
N VAL A 336 -11.03 -17.07 24.82
CA VAL A 336 -10.33 -16.42 23.69
C VAL A 336 -9.18 -17.29 23.18
N GLU A 337 -8.38 -17.89 24.09
CA GLU A 337 -7.33 -18.84 23.72
C GLU A 337 -7.89 -20.04 22.95
N LYS A 338 -9.03 -20.57 23.39
CA LYS A 338 -9.73 -21.65 22.70
C LYS A 338 -10.21 -21.21 21.32
N ALA A 339 -10.83 -20.03 21.22
CA ALA A 339 -11.31 -19.48 19.96
C ALA A 339 -10.17 -19.31 18.93
N VAL A 340 -9.05 -18.73 19.34
CA VAL A 340 -7.87 -18.55 18.48
C VAL A 340 -7.34 -19.91 17.97
N ARG A 341 -7.21 -20.91 18.84
CA ARG A 341 -6.80 -22.25 18.42
C ARG A 341 -7.80 -22.88 17.44
N THR A 342 -9.09 -22.74 17.69
CA THR A 342 -10.14 -23.28 16.81
C THR A 342 -10.06 -22.70 15.41
N VAL A 343 -9.92 -21.37 15.28
CA VAL A 343 -9.79 -20.73 13.96
C VAL A 343 -8.52 -21.17 13.26
N LEU A 344 -7.38 -21.16 13.95
CA LEU A 344 -6.09 -21.58 13.37
C LEU A 344 -6.14 -23.03 12.90
N ASP A 345 -6.68 -23.94 13.71
CA ASP A 345 -6.77 -25.35 13.36
C ASP A 345 -7.71 -25.58 12.16
N ALA A 346 -8.80 -24.81 12.05
CA ALA A 346 -9.69 -24.82 10.89
C ALA A 346 -8.99 -24.26 9.64
N LEU A 347 -8.14 -23.22 9.78
CA LEU A 347 -7.38 -22.68 8.66
C LEU A 347 -6.29 -23.65 8.18
N LEU A 348 -5.61 -24.36 9.08
CA LEU A 348 -4.54 -25.29 8.71
C LEU A 348 -5.00 -26.42 7.76
N ILE A 349 -6.30 -26.75 7.75
CA ILE A 349 -6.87 -27.73 6.83
C ILE A 349 -6.73 -27.28 5.35
N PHE A 350 -6.65 -25.98 5.11
CA PHE A 350 -6.49 -25.40 3.78
C PHE A 350 -5.03 -25.29 3.31
N GLN A 351 -4.06 -25.59 4.17
CA GLN A 351 -2.65 -25.53 3.76
C GLN A 351 -2.35 -26.63 2.74
N ARG A 352 -1.79 -26.24 1.62
CA ARG A 352 -1.41 -27.13 0.53
C ARG A 352 -0.01 -27.72 0.76
N ALA A 353 0.30 -28.78 0.00
CA ALA A 353 1.60 -29.43 0.07
C ALA A 353 2.78 -28.52 -0.30
N ASP A 354 2.56 -27.49 -1.13
CA ASP A 354 3.56 -26.50 -1.48
C ASP A 354 3.75 -25.39 -0.42
N GLY A 355 2.94 -25.42 0.65
CA GLY A 355 2.93 -24.44 1.74
C GLY A 355 1.94 -23.30 1.56
N SER A 356 1.33 -23.14 0.40
CA SER A 356 0.37 -22.07 0.11
C SER A 356 -1.00 -22.30 0.75
N PHE A 357 -1.76 -21.20 0.82
CA PHE A 357 -3.18 -21.22 1.18
C PHE A 357 -4.03 -20.63 0.03
N PRO A 358 -5.27 -21.11 -0.17
CA PRO A 358 -6.18 -20.50 -1.12
C PRO A 358 -6.57 -19.10 -0.63
N ARG A 359 -6.72 -18.16 -1.57
CA ARG A 359 -7.09 -16.79 -1.24
C ARG A 359 -8.51 -16.70 -0.68
N LYS A 360 -9.49 -17.41 -1.32
CA LYS A 360 -10.89 -17.41 -0.90
C LYS A 360 -11.48 -18.81 -0.89
N PHE A 361 -12.38 -19.05 0.05
CA PHE A 361 -13.10 -20.32 0.25
C PHE A 361 -14.45 -20.05 0.92
N ASN A 362 -15.33 -21.03 0.96
CA ASN A 362 -16.60 -20.97 1.66
C ASN A 362 -16.50 -21.70 3.03
N ALA A 363 -17.46 -21.46 3.91
CA ALA A 363 -17.53 -22.11 5.23
C ALA A 363 -17.66 -23.65 5.18
N ASP A 364 -18.11 -24.21 4.04
CA ASP A 364 -18.16 -25.65 3.77
C ASP A 364 -16.83 -26.24 3.27
N GLY A 365 -15.77 -25.44 3.19
CA GLY A 365 -14.44 -25.85 2.74
C GLY A 365 -14.22 -25.80 1.24
N LYS A 366 -15.19 -25.37 0.44
CA LYS A 366 -15.02 -25.25 -1.00
C LYS A 366 -14.14 -24.06 -1.35
N VAL A 367 -13.06 -24.30 -2.08
CA VAL A 367 -12.16 -23.25 -2.60
C VAL A 367 -12.86 -22.46 -3.71
N VAL A 368 -12.89 -21.13 -3.57
CA VAL A 368 -13.47 -20.17 -4.52
C VAL A 368 -12.38 -19.53 -5.37
N ASP A 369 -11.25 -19.17 -4.74
CA ASP A 369 -10.06 -18.60 -5.39
C ASP A 369 -8.83 -19.32 -4.87
N ALA A 370 -8.19 -20.06 -5.78
CA ALA A 370 -7.05 -20.90 -5.45
C ALA A 370 -5.71 -20.15 -5.47
N SER A 371 -5.67 -18.83 -5.79
CA SER A 371 -4.43 -18.09 -5.86
C SER A 371 -3.73 -18.05 -4.49
N GLY A 372 -2.40 -18.20 -4.49
CA GLY A 372 -1.57 -18.26 -3.27
C GLY A 372 -1.08 -16.93 -2.77
N GLY A 373 -1.41 -15.82 -3.44
CA GLY A 373 -0.83 -14.49 -3.16
C GLY A 373 -1.15 -13.91 -1.78
N SER A 374 -2.25 -14.35 -1.14
CA SER A 374 -2.61 -13.96 0.24
C SER A 374 -1.99 -14.86 1.33
N THR A 375 -1.16 -15.85 0.97
CA THR A 375 -0.49 -16.76 1.94
C THR A 375 0.31 -16.01 3.02
N PRO A 376 1.00 -14.88 2.76
CA PRO A 376 1.71 -14.15 3.80
C PRO A 376 0.83 -13.72 4.98
N ALA A 377 -0.45 -13.46 4.74
CA ALA A 377 -1.38 -13.00 5.78
C ALA A 377 -1.58 -14.02 6.91
N VAL A 378 -1.55 -15.32 6.63
CA VAL A 378 -1.69 -16.38 7.67
C VAL A 378 -0.36 -16.68 8.35
N THR A 379 0.77 -16.40 7.72
CA THR A 379 2.11 -16.65 8.30
C THR A 379 2.28 -15.88 9.61
N VAL A 380 1.88 -14.63 9.65
CA VAL A 380 2.02 -13.76 10.84
C VAL A 380 1.33 -14.33 12.07
N PRO A 381 0.01 -14.61 12.07
CA PRO A 381 -0.64 -15.19 13.24
C PRO A 381 -0.15 -16.61 13.59
N LEU A 382 0.37 -17.40 12.64
CA LEU A 382 1.00 -18.68 12.94
C LEU A 382 2.29 -18.49 13.76
N VAL A 383 3.16 -17.57 13.38
CA VAL A 383 4.37 -17.23 14.15
C VAL A 383 4.02 -16.70 15.54
N MET A 384 3.02 -15.81 15.62
CA MET A 384 2.52 -15.29 16.90
C MET A 384 1.94 -16.40 17.79
N ALA A 385 1.15 -17.31 17.23
CA ALA A 385 0.56 -18.44 17.94
C ALA A 385 1.63 -19.40 18.47
N TYR A 386 2.66 -19.70 17.69
CA TYR A 386 3.83 -20.43 18.18
C TYR A 386 4.47 -19.73 19.38
N ARG A 387 4.72 -18.43 19.31
CA ARG A 387 5.30 -17.65 20.42
C ARG A 387 4.41 -17.65 21.66
N TYR A 388 3.08 -17.55 21.50
CA TYR A 388 2.13 -17.45 22.61
C TYR A 388 1.85 -18.80 23.26
N PHE A 389 1.59 -19.85 22.47
CA PHE A 389 1.16 -21.17 22.93
C PHE A 389 2.30 -22.17 23.10
N GLY A 390 3.43 -22.01 22.42
CA GLY A 390 4.55 -22.95 22.39
C GLY A 390 4.29 -24.22 21.56
N ASP A 391 3.24 -24.25 20.73
CA ASP A 391 2.86 -25.40 19.91
C ASP A 391 3.61 -25.40 18.58
N ALA A 392 4.47 -26.42 18.38
CA ALA A 392 5.37 -26.51 17.23
C ALA A 392 4.65 -26.56 15.87
N LYS A 393 3.41 -27.10 15.82
CA LYS A 393 2.64 -27.20 14.58
C LYS A 393 2.46 -25.84 13.86
N TYR A 394 2.32 -24.75 14.62
CA TYR A 394 2.17 -23.42 14.07
C TYR A 394 3.46 -22.91 13.44
N LEU A 395 4.62 -23.18 14.07
CA LEU A 395 5.92 -22.82 13.48
C LEU A 395 6.23 -23.65 12.23
N GLU A 396 5.92 -24.93 12.26
CA GLU A 396 6.10 -25.83 11.10
C GLU A 396 5.26 -25.36 9.92
N SER A 397 3.99 -25.03 10.16
CA SER A 397 3.13 -24.45 9.12
C SER A 397 3.66 -23.10 8.61
N ALA A 398 4.12 -22.21 9.50
CA ALA A 398 4.71 -20.93 9.10
C ALA A 398 5.99 -21.11 8.25
N LYS A 399 6.82 -22.08 8.55
CA LYS A 399 8.00 -22.43 7.72
C LYS A 399 7.60 -22.92 6.33
N LEU A 400 6.54 -23.71 6.21
CA LEU A 400 6.01 -24.14 4.91
C LEU A 400 5.49 -22.93 4.11
N THR A 401 4.76 -22.00 4.74
CA THR A 401 4.31 -20.78 4.03
C THR A 401 5.48 -19.95 3.55
N LEU A 402 6.53 -19.78 4.37
CA LEU A 402 7.71 -19.01 3.99
C LEU A 402 8.50 -19.68 2.86
N GLY A 403 8.59 -21.00 2.84
CA GLY A 403 9.17 -21.73 1.71
C GLY A 403 8.38 -21.53 0.41
N TYR A 404 7.06 -21.42 0.46
CA TYR A 404 6.24 -21.03 -0.68
C TYR A 404 6.51 -19.57 -1.09
N LEU A 405 6.52 -18.65 -0.14
CA LEU A 405 6.78 -17.23 -0.40
C LEU A 405 8.13 -17.03 -1.09
N GLU A 406 9.16 -17.68 -0.61
CA GLU A 406 10.50 -17.57 -1.19
C GLU A 406 10.50 -17.99 -2.66
N ARG A 407 10.04 -19.21 -2.97
CA ARG A 407 10.09 -19.77 -4.31
C ARG A 407 9.16 -19.12 -5.32
N GLU A 408 7.96 -18.73 -4.89
CA GLU A 408 6.87 -18.35 -5.80
C GLU A 408 6.61 -16.85 -5.85
N ILE A 409 7.06 -16.10 -4.84
CA ILE A 409 6.77 -14.68 -4.70
C ILE A 409 8.07 -13.86 -4.63
N ILE A 410 8.93 -14.10 -3.63
CA ILE A 410 10.08 -13.24 -3.36
C ILE A 410 11.17 -13.39 -4.42
N ASP A 411 11.55 -14.63 -4.77
CA ASP A 411 12.59 -14.87 -5.76
C ASP A 411 12.15 -14.50 -7.17
N LYS A 412 10.85 -14.52 -7.45
CA LYS A 412 10.27 -14.09 -8.72
C LYS A 412 9.94 -12.60 -8.77
N ALA A 413 10.03 -11.90 -7.64
CA ALA A 413 9.54 -10.53 -7.47
C ALA A 413 8.07 -10.36 -7.93
N ASP A 414 7.23 -11.37 -7.67
CA ASP A 414 5.86 -11.47 -8.16
C ASP A 414 4.89 -11.39 -6.98
N TYR A 415 4.69 -10.18 -6.46
CA TYR A 415 3.84 -9.91 -5.30
C TYR A 415 2.44 -9.52 -5.75
N PHE A 416 1.45 -10.37 -5.47
CA PHE A 416 0.10 -10.24 -6.04
C PHE A 416 -1.02 -10.66 -5.09
N SER A 417 -2.23 -10.20 -5.39
CA SER A 417 -3.50 -10.70 -4.86
C SER A 417 -3.64 -10.70 -3.34
N SER A 418 -3.01 -9.78 -2.62
CA SER A 418 -3.27 -9.58 -1.20
C SER A 418 -4.49 -8.68 -0.99
N THR A 419 -4.65 -7.65 -1.80
CA THR A 419 -5.88 -6.85 -1.90
C THR A 419 -7.04 -7.75 -2.34
N LEU A 420 -8.13 -7.80 -1.54
CA LEU A 420 -9.19 -8.80 -1.79
C LEU A 420 -10.12 -8.48 -2.97
N ASP A 421 -10.05 -7.28 -3.48
CA ASP A 421 -10.86 -6.77 -4.59
C ASP A 421 -10.11 -6.65 -5.93
N ALA A 422 -8.81 -7.01 -5.95
CA ALA A 422 -7.97 -7.03 -7.14
C ALA A 422 -7.18 -8.35 -7.24
N ASN A 423 -6.72 -8.71 -8.42
CA ASN A 423 -5.92 -9.92 -8.66
C ASN A 423 -4.69 -9.60 -9.52
N CYS A 424 -3.97 -8.58 -9.13
CA CYS A 424 -2.79 -8.06 -9.83
C CYS A 424 -1.61 -7.91 -8.87
N GLU A 425 -0.51 -7.40 -9.34
CA GLU A 425 0.61 -6.94 -8.52
C GLU A 425 0.12 -5.85 -7.56
N ASP A 426 0.45 -5.97 -6.27
CA ASP A 426 -0.02 -5.02 -5.27
C ASP A 426 1.00 -4.76 -4.14
N LYS A 427 0.94 -3.54 -3.60
CA LYS A 427 1.74 -3.10 -2.45
C LYS A 427 1.49 -3.94 -1.22
N GLU A 428 0.23 -4.30 -0.96
CA GLU A 428 -0.16 -5.02 0.24
C GLU A 428 0.44 -6.44 0.26
N ALA A 429 0.60 -7.07 -0.92
CA ALA A 429 1.27 -8.36 -1.04
C ALA A 429 2.77 -8.25 -0.70
N ALA A 430 3.44 -7.21 -1.18
CA ALA A 430 4.84 -6.96 -0.86
C ALA A 430 5.04 -6.65 0.63
N LEU A 431 4.17 -5.82 1.20
CA LEU A 431 4.20 -5.52 2.64
C LEU A 431 3.89 -6.76 3.48
N ALA A 432 2.92 -7.58 3.09
CA ALA A 432 2.59 -8.81 3.81
C ALA A 432 3.75 -9.81 3.80
N ALA A 433 4.49 -9.95 2.70
CA ALA A 433 5.69 -10.79 2.60
C ALA A 433 6.82 -10.25 3.50
N ALA A 434 7.08 -8.93 3.47
CA ALA A 434 8.05 -8.29 4.34
C ALA A 434 7.68 -8.46 5.83
N THR A 435 6.39 -8.32 6.18
CA THR A 435 5.90 -8.51 7.54
C THR A 435 6.04 -9.95 8.00
N ALA A 436 5.68 -10.93 7.15
CA ALA A 436 5.80 -12.35 7.48
C ALA A 436 7.25 -12.77 7.78
N THR A 437 8.18 -12.35 6.93
CA THR A 437 9.61 -12.60 7.12
C THR A 437 10.18 -11.85 8.34
N TYR A 438 9.77 -10.61 8.57
CA TYR A 438 10.11 -9.83 9.76
C TYR A 438 9.69 -10.54 11.07
N TYR A 439 8.45 -11.01 11.16
CA TYR A 439 7.97 -11.72 12.33
C TYR A 439 8.76 -13.02 12.59
N MET A 440 9.15 -13.72 11.54
CA MET A 440 9.93 -14.93 11.64
C MET A 440 11.32 -14.71 12.25
N THR A 441 11.92 -13.52 12.07
CA THR A 441 13.22 -13.17 12.66
C THR A 441 13.20 -13.18 14.20
N PHE A 442 12.04 -13.03 14.84
CA PHE A 442 11.91 -13.04 16.30
C PHE A 442 11.89 -14.45 16.92
N VAL A 443 11.60 -15.48 16.13
CA VAL A 443 11.49 -16.87 16.61
C VAL A 443 12.58 -17.79 16.04
N THR A 444 13.48 -17.26 15.22
CA THR A 444 14.63 -17.97 14.64
C THR A 444 15.96 -17.39 15.13
N LYS A 445 17.07 -18.11 14.91
CA LYS A 445 18.41 -17.74 15.35
C LYS A 445 19.45 -18.12 14.30
N GLY A 446 20.68 -17.55 14.46
CA GLY A 446 21.82 -17.90 13.61
C GLY A 446 21.55 -17.72 12.12
N GLU A 447 21.96 -18.68 11.34
CA GLU A 447 21.82 -18.65 9.85
C GLU A 447 20.37 -18.59 9.38
N GLU A 448 19.47 -19.31 10.07
CA GLU A 448 18.04 -19.26 9.73
C GLU A 448 17.45 -17.86 9.92
N ARG A 449 17.83 -17.15 10.99
CA ARG A 449 17.42 -15.76 11.18
C ARG A 449 18.00 -14.86 10.11
N ALA A 450 19.28 -15.00 9.78
CA ALA A 450 19.94 -14.22 8.76
C ALA A 450 19.28 -14.40 7.38
N HIS A 451 18.87 -15.62 7.06
CA HIS A 451 18.09 -15.93 5.87
C HIS A 451 16.77 -15.12 5.82
N TYR A 452 15.98 -15.11 6.89
CA TYR A 452 14.72 -14.34 6.92
C TYR A 452 14.94 -12.82 6.93
N VAL A 453 16.05 -12.33 7.49
CA VAL A 453 16.44 -10.91 7.35
C VAL A 453 16.70 -10.58 5.88
N ALA A 454 17.39 -11.44 5.13
CA ALA A 454 17.63 -11.23 3.70
C ALA A 454 16.33 -11.25 2.87
N GLN A 455 15.42 -12.17 3.17
CA GLN A 455 14.10 -12.22 2.51
C GLN A 455 13.25 -10.97 2.85
N CYS A 456 13.30 -10.51 4.09
CA CYS A 456 12.65 -9.28 4.52
C CYS A 456 13.19 -8.07 3.76
N LEU A 457 14.52 -7.97 3.63
CA LEU A 457 15.18 -6.91 2.87
C LEU A 457 14.73 -6.88 1.40
N LYS A 458 14.72 -8.06 0.74
CA LYS A 458 14.32 -8.21 -0.66
C LYS A 458 12.86 -7.78 -0.87
N SER A 459 11.95 -8.23 -0.02
CA SER A 459 10.53 -7.84 -0.06
C SER A 459 10.33 -6.36 0.26
N THR A 460 11.14 -5.80 1.16
CA THR A 460 11.06 -4.39 1.56
C THR A 460 11.45 -3.45 0.43
N TYR A 461 12.52 -3.74 -0.34
CA TYR A 461 12.87 -2.92 -1.50
C TYR A 461 11.75 -2.92 -2.56
N PHE A 462 11.13 -4.08 -2.79
CA PHE A 462 9.99 -4.14 -3.69
C PHE A 462 8.79 -3.35 -3.13
N CYS A 463 8.50 -3.46 -1.84
CA CYS A 463 7.44 -2.68 -1.18
C CYS A 463 7.70 -1.17 -1.29
N LEU A 464 8.95 -0.72 -1.09
CA LEU A 464 9.36 0.67 -1.22
C LEU A 464 9.09 1.25 -2.60
N SER A 465 9.12 0.44 -3.66
CA SER A 465 8.84 0.88 -5.03
C SER A 465 7.40 1.38 -5.23
N TRP A 466 6.49 1.06 -4.30
CA TRP A 466 5.11 1.55 -4.30
C TRP A 466 4.93 2.89 -3.58
N TYR A 467 5.89 3.30 -2.73
CA TYR A 467 5.80 4.52 -1.95
C TYR A 467 6.47 5.69 -2.66
N TYR A 468 5.78 6.82 -2.70
CA TYR A 468 6.24 8.02 -3.38
C TYR A 468 7.50 8.57 -2.75
N THR A 469 8.53 8.75 -3.57
CA THR A 469 9.79 9.42 -3.20
C THR A 469 9.79 10.90 -3.57
N TRP A 470 8.72 11.41 -4.16
CA TRP A 470 8.56 12.78 -4.64
C TRP A 470 7.14 13.29 -4.41
N ASP A 471 6.94 14.59 -4.63
CA ASP A 471 5.64 15.21 -4.53
C ASP A 471 5.03 15.40 -5.92
N VAL A 472 3.90 14.73 -6.15
CA VAL A 472 3.10 14.99 -7.35
C VAL A 472 2.40 16.33 -7.22
N PRO A 473 2.23 17.09 -8.31
CA PRO A 473 1.57 18.38 -8.27
C PRO A 473 0.06 18.22 -8.02
N PHE A 474 -0.47 19.02 -7.09
CA PHE A 474 -1.90 19.20 -6.85
C PHE A 474 -2.30 20.62 -7.20
N ALA A 475 -3.42 20.78 -7.92
CA ALA A 475 -3.85 22.09 -8.39
C ALA A 475 -4.40 22.97 -7.27
N GLN A 476 -4.08 24.26 -7.33
CA GLN A 476 -4.73 25.28 -6.51
C GLN A 476 -6.23 25.37 -6.84
N GLY A 477 -7.05 25.66 -5.84
CA GLY A 477 -8.51 25.63 -5.93
C GLY A 477 -9.10 24.23 -5.76
N GLN A 478 -8.25 23.23 -5.56
CA GLN A 478 -8.63 21.88 -5.14
C GLN A 478 -8.16 21.63 -3.72
N MET A 479 -8.94 20.88 -2.95
CA MET A 479 -8.71 20.72 -1.51
C MET A 479 -7.27 20.28 -1.18
N LEU A 480 -6.72 19.29 -1.87
CA LEU A 480 -5.36 18.81 -1.59
C LEU A 480 -4.28 19.84 -1.94
N GLY A 481 -4.45 20.56 -3.07
CA GLY A 481 -3.57 21.66 -3.45
C GLY A 481 -3.62 22.82 -2.45
N ASP A 482 -4.83 23.18 -2.01
CA ASP A 482 -5.04 24.26 -1.04
C ASP A 482 -4.52 23.90 0.38
N LEU A 483 -4.52 22.59 0.73
CA LEU A 483 -3.90 22.07 1.96
C LEU A 483 -2.37 21.97 1.87
N GLY A 484 -1.79 22.14 0.69
CA GLY A 484 -0.36 21.91 0.47
C GLY A 484 0.03 20.43 0.69
N PHE A 485 -0.80 19.50 0.24
CA PHE A 485 -0.57 18.07 0.43
C PHE A 485 0.69 17.59 -0.28
N HIS A 486 1.49 16.80 0.41
CA HIS A 486 2.70 16.15 -0.08
C HIS A 486 2.47 14.66 -0.27
N SER A 487 2.69 14.13 -1.48
CA SER A 487 2.51 12.68 -1.75
C SER A 487 3.68 11.82 -1.29
N ARG A 488 4.87 12.38 -1.07
CA ARG A 488 6.03 11.62 -0.59
C ARG A 488 5.71 10.86 0.69
N GLY A 489 6.11 9.60 0.75
CA GLY A 489 5.80 8.70 1.88
C GLY A 489 4.44 8.02 1.81
N TRP A 490 3.51 8.45 0.95
CA TRP A 490 2.27 7.74 0.66
C TRP A 490 2.52 6.65 -0.40
N GLY A 491 1.63 5.66 -0.52
CA GLY A 491 1.84 4.54 -1.45
C GLY A 491 0.67 4.32 -2.42
N ASN A 492 0.97 3.93 -3.66
CA ASN A 492 -0.03 3.36 -4.57
C ASN A 492 -0.49 2.00 -4.05
N VAL A 493 -1.74 1.64 -4.29
CA VAL A 493 -2.35 0.39 -3.79
C VAL A 493 -1.92 -0.80 -4.64
N SER A 494 -2.23 -0.75 -5.93
CA SER A 494 -2.00 -1.86 -6.87
C SER A 494 -2.07 -1.37 -8.31
N VAL A 495 -1.72 -2.23 -9.26
CA VAL A 495 -1.86 -1.94 -10.70
C VAL A 495 -3.32 -1.64 -11.06
N GLU A 496 -4.28 -2.41 -10.52
CA GLU A 496 -5.70 -2.16 -10.77
C GLU A 496 -6.26 -0.96 -10.00
N ASN A 497 -5.84 -0.78 -8.75
CA ASN A 497 -6.24 0.34 -7.89
C ASN A 497 -5.10 1.37 -7.83
N ASN A 498 -4.89 2.09 -8.94
CA ASN A 498 -3.84 3.09 -9.03
C ASN A 498 -4.29 4.40 -8.38
N HIS A 499 -4.28 4.44 -7.06
CA HIS A 499 -4.54 5.59 -6.20
C HIS A 499 -3.64 5.53 -4.96
N ILE A 500 -3.49 6.64 -4.28
CA ILE A 500 -2.60 6.81 -3.13
C ILE A 500 -3.37 6.53 -1.84
N ASP A 501 -2.79 5.76 -0.92
CA ASP A 501 -3.40 5.41 0.36
C ASP A 501 -2.42 5.42 1.55
N VAL A 502 -2.96 5.21 2.75
CA VAL A 502 -2.23 5.16 4.04
C VAL A 502 -1.98 3.72 4.52
N PHE A 503 -1.93 2.74 3.64
CA PHE A 503 -1.65 1.36 4.05
C PHE A 503 -0.16 1.21 4.41
N VAL A 504 0.14 1.27 5.70
CA VAL A 504 1.51 1.28 6.23
C VAL A 504 1.73 0.25 7.34
N PHE A 505 0.81 0.09 8.29
CA PHE A 505 0.90 -0.83 9.42
C PHE A 505 2.32 -0.89 10.05
N GLU A 506 3.01 -2.06 9.98
CA GLU A 506 4.35 -2.26 10.53
C GLU A 506 5.48 -1.73 9.65
N PHE A 507 5.20 -1.21 8.45
CA PHE A 507 6.24 -0.95 7.46
C PHE A 507 7.34 -0.01 7.95
N ALA A 508 6.97 1.08 8.62
CA ALA A 508 7.97 2.00 9.20
C ALA A 508 8.86 1.31 10.25
N SER A 509 8.30 0.37 11.03
CA SER A 509 9.06 -0.41 12.01
C SER A 509 9.97 -1.46 11.34
N ILE A 510 9.55 -2.02 10.20
CA ILE A 510 10.38 -2.91 9.38
C ILE A 510 11.58 -2.15 8.82
N LEU A 511 11.39 -0.92 8.36
CA LEU A 511 12.48 -0.06 7.88
C LEU A 511 13.50 0.24 8.99
N ASP A 512 13.04 0.58 10.21
CA ASP A 512 13.94 0.78 11.35
C ASP A 512 14.70 -0.51 11.72
N PHE A 513 14.03 -1.66 11.70
CA PHE A 513 14.64 -2.95 11.92
C PHE A 513 15.74 -3.24 10.88
N LEU A 514 15.44 -3.07 9.61
CA LEU A 514 16.41 -3.31 8.53
C LEU A 514 17.58 -2.34 8.58
N LYS A 515 17.37 -1.08 8.97
CA LYS A 515 18.47 -0.15 9.22
C LYS A 515 19.39 -0.67 10.32
N ALA A 516 18.84 -1.24 11.38
CA ALA A 516 19.66 -1.80 12.48
C ALA A 516 20.42 -3.07 12.04
N GLU A 517 19.83 -3.91 11.18
CA GLU A 517 20.47 -5.15 10.69
C GLU A 517 21.51 -4.91 9.59
N THR A 518 21.30 -3.93 8.71
CA THR A 518 22.10 -3.74 7.49
C THR A 518 23.00 -2.50 7.52
N GLY A 519 22.70 -1.53 8.39
CA GLY A 519 23.35 -0.22 8.39
C GLY A 519 22.84 0.77 7.34
N GLU A 520 21.85 0.38 6.50
CA GLU A 520 21.30 1.23 5.44
C GLU A 520 20.44 2.36 6.02
N THR A 521 21.00 3.58 6.01
CA THR A 521 20.38 4.75 6.68
C THR A 521 19.14 5.26 5.97
N ARG A 522 19.03 5.09 4.63
CA ARG A 522 17.86 5.51 3.83
C ARG A 522 16.56 4.93 4.37
N PHE A 523 16.60 3.73 4.97
CA PHE A 523 15.43 3.10 5.56
C PHE A 523 14.87 3.90 6.73
N ALA A 524 15.72 4.31 7.69
CA ALA A 524 15.27 5.11 8.82
C ALA A 524 14.82 6.52 8.39
N ASP A 525 15.55 7.13 7.45
CA ASP A 525 15.20 8.44 6.91
C ASP A 525 13.83 8.40 6.21
N PHE A 526 13.56 7.35 5.42
CA PHE A 526 12.28 7.22 4.74
C PHE A 526 11.15 6.76 5.67
N ALA A 527 11.45 5.99 6.71
CA ALA A 527 10.48 5.68 7.77
C ALA A 527 9.96 6.96 8.43
N GLU A 528 10.81 7.95 8.65
CA GLU A 528 10.40 9.24 9.22
C GLU A 528 9.55 10.07 8.23
N VAL A 529 9.88 10.01 6.93
CA VAL A 529 9.03 10.61 5.88
C VAL A 529 7.64 9.98 5.92
N ILE A 530 7.54 8.65 5.98
CA ILE A 530 6.26 7.91 6.06
C ILE A 530 5.49 8.33 7.31
N ARG A 531 6.12 8.32 8.50
CA ARG A 531 5.46 8.64 9.79
C ARG A 531 4.84 10.02 9.82
N THR A 532 5.50 10.98 9.22
CA THR A 532 5.01 12.36 9.18
C THR A 532 4.01 12.57 8.06
N SER A 533 4.32 12.09 6.88
CA SER A 533 3.49 12.26 5.68
C SER A 533 2.10 11.62 5.82
N MET A 534 2.03 10.42 6.38
CA MET A 534 0.78 9.67 6.57
C MET A 534 -0.21 10.34 7.55
N LEU A 535 0.20 11.37 8.28
CA LEU A 535 -0.66 12.09 9.23
C LEU A 535 -1.23 13.39 8.67
N GLN A 536 -0.88 13.80 7.46
CA GLN A 536 -1.26 15.10 6.88
C GLN A 536 -2.78 15.33 6.80
N LEU A 537 -3.55 14.28 6.60
CA LEU A 537 -5.01 14.38 6.44
C LEU A 537 -5.78 14.01 7.72
N LEU A 538 -5.13 14.09 8.89
CA LEU A 538 -5.79 13.87 10.18
C LEU A 538 -6.92 14.87 10.38
N PRO A 539 -8.21 14.43 10.46
CA PRO A 539 -9.32 15.35 10.61
C PRO A 539 -9.53 15.73 12.08
N PHE A 540 -9.32 17.00 12.39
CA PHE A 540 -9.58 17.60 13.70
C PHE A 540 -10.19 19.01 13.55
N GLU A 541 -10.67 19.62 14.62
CA GLU A 541 -11.27 20.96 14.58
C GLU A 541 -10.33 21.98 13.93
N GLY A 542 -10.81 22.68 12.91
CA GLY A 542 -10.02 23.60 12.08
C GLY A 542 -9.27 22.94 10.91
N HIS A 543 -9.19 21.60 10.86
CA HIS A 543 -8.50 20.84 9.80
C HIS A 543 -9.29 19.57 9.45
N MET A 544 -10.53 19.71 9.01
CA MET A 544 -11.42 18.56 8.78
C MET A 544 -11.16 17.81 7.49
N CYS A 545 -10.40 18.34 6.56
CA CYS A 545 -10.00 17.68 5.29
C CYS A 545 -11.20 17.11 4.50
N GLY A 546 -12.35 17.80 4.51
CA GLY A 546 -13.57 17.35 3.83
C GLY A 546 -14.30 16.18 4.52
N ILE A 547 -13.93 15.78 5.72
CA ILE A 547 -14.53 14.72 6.53
C ILE A 547 -15.45 15.37 7.60
N ALA A 548 -16.63 14.78 7.82
CA ALA A 548 -17.62 15.37 8.72
C ALA A 548 -17.30 15.22 10.22
N LYS A 549 -16.48 14.24 10.61
CA LYS A 549 -16.14 13.95 12.01
C LYS A 549 -14.64 13.83 12.23
N ALA A 550 -14.16 14.42 13.32
CA ALA A 550 -12.78 14.25 13.76
C ALA A 550 -12.45 12.78 14.04
N GLY A 551 -11.23 12.35 13.70
CA GLY A 551 -10.75 10.97 13.91
C GLY A 551 -11.17 9.95 12.84
N TYR A 552 -12.02 10.30 11.88
CA TYR A 552 -12.39 9.44 10.75
C TYR A 552 -11.39 9.66 9.61
N TYR A 553 -10.25 9.00 9.66
CA TYR A 553 -9.17 9.25 8.71
C TYR A 553 -9.55 8.83 7.28
N PRO A 554 -9.33 9.68 6.24
CA PRO A 554 -9.68 9.36 4.85
C PRO A 554 -8.86 8.20 4.30
N GLU A 555 -9.46 7.44 3.38
CA GLU A 555 -8.91 6.19 2.85
C GLU A 555 -7.93 6.44 1.71
N VAL A 556 -8.40 7.15 0.69
CA VAL A 556 -7.79 7.21 -0.63
C VAL A 556 -7.62 8.64 -1.08
N VAL A 557 -6.42 8.96 -1.53
CA VAL A 557 -6.10 10.19 -2.25
C VAL A 557 -6.02 9.85 -3.73
N GLN A 558 -6.85 10.48 -4.52
CA GLN A 558 -6.85 10.34 -5.96
C GLN A 558 -6.34 11.64 -6.59
N HIS A 559 -5.46 11.53 -7.58
CA HIS A 559 -4.77 12.65 -8.19
C HIS A 559 -4.70 12.55 -9.72
N THR A 560 -5.43 11.59 -10.29
CA THR A 560 -5.47 11.35 -11.74
C THR A 560 -6.53 12.19 -12.44
N THR A 561 -6.56 12.15 -13.76
CA THR A 561 -7.56 12.86 -14.58
C THR A 561 -8.99 12.54 -14.18
N TRP A 562 -9.26 11.29 -13.72
CA TRP A 562 -10.57 10.89 -13.26
C TRP A 562 -11.02 11.68 -12.04
N ASP A 563 -10.13 11.94 -11.11
CA ASP A 563 -10.44 12.66 -9.86
C ASP A 563 -10.65 14.14 -10.13
N TYR A 564 -9.84 14.72 -10.99
CA TYR A 564 -10.02 16.09 -11.45
C TYR A 564 -11.35 16.27 -12.19
N GLY A 565 -11.71 15.32 -13.08
CA GLY A 565 -12.92 15.37 -13.87
C GLY A 565 -14.19 15.08 -13.10
N ARG A 566 -14.17 14.09 -12.18
CA ARG A 566 -15.37 13.60 -11.50
C ARG A 566 -15.82 14.45 -10.33
N ASN A 567 -14.91 14.83 -9.47
CA ASN A 567 -15.22 15.53 -8.22
C ASN A 567 -14.88 17.02 -8.26
N GLY A 568 -14.06 17.46 -9.21
CA GLY A 568 -13.53 18.82 -9.27
C GLY A 568 -12.72 19.22 -8.03
N LYS A 569 -12.32 18.23 -7.22
CA LYS A 569 -11.71 18.42 -5.90
C LYS A 569 -10.34 17.79 -5.78
N GLY A 570 -9.98 16.85 -6.67
CA GLY A 570 -8.69 16.16 -6.67
C GLY A 570 -8.40 15.43 -5.35
N PHE A 571 -9.38 14.72 -4.80
CA PHE A 571 -9.19 13.99 -3.56
C PHE A 571 -10.08 12.74 -3.48
N TYR A 572 -10.20 12.16 -2.30
CA TYR A 572 -10.77 10.85 -2.03
C TYR A 572 -12.23 10.65 -2.45
N ASN A 573 -12.64 9.39 -2.45
CA ASN A 573 -14.00 8.97 -2.71
C ASN A 573 -15.00 9.60 -1.71
N ASN A 574 -16.26 9.74 -2.13
CA ASN A 574 -17.34 10.16 -1.24
C ASN A 574 -17.70 9.10 -0.19
N ILE A 575 -17.26 7.84 -0.40
CA ILE A 575 -17.43 6.70 0.51
C ILE A 575 -16.03 6.18 0.83
N PHE A 576 -15.77 5.89 2.10
CA PHE A 576 -14.47 5.46 2.59
C PHE A 576 -14.59 4.45 3.73
N ALA A 577 -13.46 3.87 4.16
CA ALA A 577 -13.40 2.86 5.19
C ALA A 577 -12.40 3.22 6.30
N PRO A 578 -12.77 4.08 7.27
CA PRO A 578 -11.92 4.42 8.40
C PRO A 578 -11.57 3.20 9.30
N GLY A 579 -12.31 2.11 9.16
CA GLY A 579 -12.07 0.87 9.87
C GLY A 579 -10.70 0.24 9.62
N TRP A 580 -10.03 0.54 8.48
CA TRP A 580 -8.66 0.10 8.23
C TRP A 580 -7.62 1.23 8.30
N THR A 581 -7.99 2.47 7.96
CA THR A 581 -7.04 3.58 7.98
C THR A 581 -6.62 3.95 9.39
N VAL A 582 -7.58 3.96 10.33
CA VAL A 582 -7.30 4.22 11.74
C VAL A 582 -6.32 3.19 12.31
N PRO A 583 -6.54 1.85 12.23
CA PRO A 583 -5.58 0.90 12.75
C PRO A 583 -4.27 0.83 11.96
N SER A 584 -4.22 1.17 10.67
CA SER A 584 -2.98 1.29 9.92
C SER A 584 -2.06 2.35 10.52
N LEU A 585 -2.60 3.56 10.73
CA LEU A 585 -1.86 4.65 11.37
C LEU A 585 -1.55 4.36 12.84
N TRP A 586 -2.48 3.70 13.54
CA TRP A 586 -2.28 3.32 14.93
C TRP A 586 -1.10 2.38 15.10
N GLN A 587 -0.99 1.36 14.24
CA GLN A 587 0.12 0.41 14.23
C GLN A 587 1.44 1.11 13.89
N MET A 588 1.45 1.99 12.88
CA MET A 588 2.61 2.82 12.53
C MET A 588 3.13 3.63 13.73
N MET A 589 2.21 4.18 14.54
CA MET A 589 2.53 4.94 15.75
C MET A 589 2.76 4.09 17.01
N SER A 590 2.87 2.76 16.85
CA SER A 590 3.11 1.81 17.97
C SER A 590 4.31 0.89 17.65
N PRO A 591 5.52 1.45 17.41
CA PRO A 591 6.69 0.68 16.94
C PRO A 591 7.15 -0.37 17.96
N GLU A 592 6.85 -0.18 19.26
CA GLU A 592 7.20 -1.11 20.34
C GLU A 592 6.34 -2.37 20.39
N ARG A 593 5.22 -2.40 19.66
CA ARG A 593 4.21 -3.47 19.78
C ARG A 593 4.75 -4.82 19.33
N VAL A 594 5.36 -4.91 18.15
CA VAL A 594 5.92 -6.17 17.63
C VAL A 594 7.07 -6.67 18.49
N PRO A 595 8.15 -5.91 18.74
CA PRO A 595 9.22 -6.35 19.65
C PRO A 595 8.70 -6.67 21.06
N GLY A 596 7.70 -5.93 21.52
CA GLY A 596 7.04 -6.15 22.80
C GLY A 596 6.40 -7.52 22.90
N PHE A 597 5.64 -7.94 21.88
CA PHE A 597 4.99 -9.26 21.82
C PHE A 597 6.00 -10.41 21.94
N PHE A 598 7.15 -10.30 21.28
CA PHE A 598 8.18 -11.35 21.28
C PHE A 598 9.16 -11.27 22.47
N SER A 599 9.11 -10.20 23.28
CA SER A 599 9.96 -10.09 24.47
C SER A 599 9.50 -11.00 25.61
N ASP A 600 10.47 -11.50 26.43
CA ASP A 600 10.13 -12.27 27.63
C ASP A 600 9.52 -11.36 28.70
N THR A 601 8.44 -11.81 29.32
CA THR A 601 7.71 -11.08 30.37
C THR A 601 8.56 -10.81 31.61
N LYS A 602 9.69 -11.50 31.80
CA LYS A 602 10.57 -11.38 32.98
C LYS A 602 11.54 -10.18 32.92
N LYS A 603 11.80 -9.58 31.74
CA LYS A 603 12.80 -8.51 31.59
C LYS A 603 12.29 -7.07 31.83
N ARG A 604 10.99 -6.85 31.97
CA ARG A 604 10.40 -5.50 32.14
C ARG A 604 9.98 -5.15 33.58
N ARG A 605 10.35 -5.96 34.59
CA ARG A 605 10.12 -5.66 36.02
C ARG A 605 11.35 -5.05 36.72
N LYS A 606 12.15 -4.28 35.99
CA LYS A 606 13.21 -3.45 36.59
C LYS A 606 13.06 -2.00 36.18
#